data_be43839770952d85a2e11ed418fb6563
#
_entry.id   be43839770952d85a2e11ed418fb6563
#
_cell.length_a   1.000
_cell.length_b   1.000
_cell.length_c   1.000
_cell.angle_alpha   90.00
_cell.angle_beta   90.00
_cell.angle_gamma   90.00
#
_symmetry.space_group_name_H-M   'P 1'
#
loop_
_entity.id
_entity.type
_entity.pdbx_description
1 polymer ?
#
loop_
_entity_poly.entity_id
_entity_poly.type
_entity_poly.pdbx_seq_one_letter_code
_entity_poly.pdbx_strand_id
1 'polypeptide(L)'
;MLKIGEFSKSTGMTIKALRHYESLGLIRPYWIDKYTGYRYYEESQVLLVRRIAYLKTLGFSLREVQRLLSSNLSEEEQLRIFENKRKDVKAQLEQDQWRLSMLDQHLLHSFPLDFLDQSTKEISMELEIKKMPGYKVVGLLYTGKNENQEISALWGQFKERGEELCPRGTKVCYGICRVPGQESLAKGKLSFSGPEEQNAGDTPVDFEYVAGVQYEEGQPLPKGTVIREVPECTVAVFKHVGAANTLHQTYNNIYGSWLPASAYQPLEPGFDVEVYTDEFTFFAPDSVMYIYVPIKPKTNH
;
A
#
# COMPACT_ATOMS: atom_id res chain seq x y z
N MET A 1 15.95 43.01 -19.92
CA MET A 1 15.23 42.89 -18.62
C MET A 1 13.73 43.00 -18.86
N LEU A 2 12.94 42.10 -18.28
CA LEU A 2 11.49 42.00 -18.48
C LEU A 2 10.76 42.41 -17.20
N LYS A 3 9.72 43.23 -17.32
CA LYS A 3 8.79 43.43 -16.20
C LYS A 3 8.02 42.15 -15.93
N ILE A 4 7.49 41.96 -14.70
CA ILE A 4 6.78 40.73 -14.33
C ILE A 4 5.66 40.31 -15.30
N GLY A 5 4.98 41.29 -15.94
CA GLY A 5 3.95 41.02 -16.96
C GLY A 5 4.52 40.48 -18.28
N GLU A 6 5.67 41.00 -18.71
CA GLU A 6 6.40 40.51 -19.89
C GLU A 6 7.02 39.14 -19.62
N PHE A 7 7.61 38.98 -18.43
CA PHE A 7 8.16 37.71 -17.95
C PHE A 7 7.09 36.62 -17.84
N SER A 8 5.88 36.99 -17.38
CA SER A 8 4.70 36.10 -17.38
C SER A 8 4.36 35.59 -18.77
N LYS A 9 4.33 36.50 -19.77
CA LYS A 9 4.08 36.11 -21.17
C LYS A 9 5.18 35.22 -21.74
N SER A 10 6.45 35.54 -21.49
CA SER A 10 7.60 34.78 -22.00
C SER A 10 7.72 33.39 -21.38
N THR A 11 7.27 33.20 -20.11
CA THR A 11 7.32 31.93 -19.40
C THR A 11 6.05 31.10 -19.57
N GLY A 12 4.93 31.69 -19.99
CA GLY A 12 3.60 31.07 -20.00
C GLY A 12 2.99 30.91 -18.61
N MET A 13 3.59 31.50 -17.56
CA MET A 13 3.14 31.38 -16.18
C MET A 13 2.33 32.59 -15.74
N THR A 14 1.33 32.38 -14.87
CA THR A 14 0.59 33.51 -14.30
C THR A 14 1.47 34.33 -13.34
N ILE A 15 1.21 35.63 -13.24
CA ILE A 15 1.91 36.50 -12.29
C ILE A 15 1.78 35.99 -10.85
N LYS A 16 0.64 35.39 -10.51
CA LYS A 16 0.41 34.78 -9.20
C LYS A 16 1.37 33.59 -8.95
N ALA A 17 1.56 32.72 -9.95
CA ALA A 17 2.50 31.60 -9.85
C ALA A 17 3.95 32.09 -9.74
N LEU A 18 4.34 33.11 -10.52
CA LEU A 18 5.68 33.67 -10.43
C LEU A 18 5.96 34.31 -9.05
N ARG A 19 5.01 35.02 -8.47
CA ARG A 19 5.13 35.54 -7.09
C ARG A 19 5.22 34.45 -6.07
N HIS A 20 4.50 33.36 -6.26
CA HIS A 20 4.60 32.18 -5.39
C HIS A 20 5.96 31.50 -5.50
N TYR A 21 6.52 31.37 -6.71
CA TYR A 21 7.88 30.85 -6.89
C TYR A 21 8.94 31.77 -6.26
N GLU A 22 8.73 33.10 -6.31
CA GLU A 22 9.58 34.08 -5.63
C GLU A 22 9.51 33.87 -4.09
N SER A 23 8.30 33.72 -3.52
CA SER A 23 8.14 33.52 -2.07
C SER A 23 8.78 32.22 -1.56
N LEU A 24 8.89 31.20 -2.42
CA LEU A 24 9.58 29.94 -2.13
C LEU A 24 11.08 29.98 -2.44
N GLY A 25 11.60 31.11 -2.96
CA GLY A 25 13.01 31.25 -3.32
C GLY A 25 13.44 30.46 -4.56
N LEU A 26 12.49 29.95 -5.37
CA LEU A 26 12.75 29.26 -6.63
C LEU A 26 13.21 30.18 -7.74
N ILE A 27 12.71 31.42 -7.75
CA ILE A 27 13.16 32.51 -8.60
C ILE A 27 13.37 33.77 -7.75
N ARG A 28 14.22 34.65 -8.20
CA ARG A 28 14.41 35.97 -7.57
C ARG A 28 14.42 37.05 -8.67
N PRO A 29 13.73 38.19 -8.47
CA PRO A 29 13.89 39.30 -9.38
C PRO A 29 15.36 39.68 -9.46
N TYR A 30 15.83 39.95 -10.68
CA TYR A 30 17.17 40.48 -10.87
C TYR A 30 17.31 41.89 -10.25
N TRP A 31 16.25 42.69 -10.38
CA TRP A 31 16.19 44.02 -9.80
C TRP A 31 14.77 44.39 -9.38
N ILE A 32 14.67 45.09 -8.27
CA ILE A 32 13.41 45.67 -7.77
C ILE A 32 13.61 47.18 -7.71
N ASP A 33 12.77 47.94 -8.40
CA ASP A 33 12.77 49.37 -8.36
C ASP A 33 12.40 49.85 -6.95
N LYS A 34 13.28 50.60 -6.34
CA LYS A 34 13.10 51.06 -4.95
C LYS A 34 11.99 52.10 -4.78
N TYR A 35 11.62 52.81 -5.85
CA TYR A 35 10.59 53.85 -5.81
C TYR A 35 9.20 53.31 -6.17
N THR A 36 9.12 52.41 -7.13
CA THR A 36 7.85 51.89 -7.65
C THR A 36 7.53 50.51 -7.18
N GLY A 37 8.50 49.77 -6.61
CA GLY A 37 8.37 48.40 -6.22
C GLY A 37 8.25 47.41 -7.40
N TYR A 38 8.45 47.88 -8.65
CA TYR A 38 8.38 47.00 -9.82
C TYR A 38 9.53 46.02 -9.84
N ARG A 39 9.19 44.73 -10.19
CA ARG A 39 10.12 43.62 -10.31
C ARG A 39 10.54 43.41 -11.75
N TYR A 40 11.82 43.27 -11.96
CA TYR A 40 12.43 43.02 -13.25
C TYR A 40 13.21 41.71 -13.22
N TYR A 41 13.09 40.93 -14.29
CA TYR A 41 13.71 39.63 -14.47
C TYR A 41 14.59 39.61 -15.70
N GLU A 42 15.61 38.76 -15.73
CA GLU A 42 16.43 38.52 -16.90
C GLU A 42 15.80 37.49 -17.83
N GLU A 43 16.07 37.58 -19.12
CA GLU A 43 15.63 36.59 -20.10
C GLU A 43 16.20 35.19 -19.83
N SER A 44 17.43 35.13 -19.31
CA SER A 44 18.05 33.86 -18.82
C SER A 44 17.20 33.11 -17.83
N GLN A 45 16.43 33.80 -16.99
CA GLN A 45 15.54 33.18 -15.98
C GLN A 45 14.29 32.56 -16.61
N VAL A 46 13.97 32.83 -17.86
CA VAL A 46 12.86 32.16 -18.57
C VAL A 46 13.10 30.67 -18.65
N LEU A 47 14.33 30.24 -18.91
CA LEU A 47 14.70 28.80 -18.95
C LEU A 47 14.53 28.11 -17.58
N LEU A 48 14.88 28.81 -16.49
CA LEU A 48 14.69 28.30 -15.14
C LEU A 48 13.20 28.06 -14.83
N VAL A 49 12.34 29.04 -15.15
CA VAL A 49 10.90 28.93 -14.95
C VAL A 49 10.30 27.77 -15.77
N ARG A 50 10.73 27.62 -17.02
CA ARG A 50 10.31 26.52 -17.89
C ARG A 50 10.73 25.16 -17.31
N ARG A 51 11.95 25.06 -16.75
CA ARG A 51 12.43 23.87 -16.08
C ARG A 51 11.59 23.54 -14.83
N ILE A 52 11.23 24.55 -14.03
CA ILE A 52 10.29 24.38 -12.89
C ILE A 52 8.95 23.84 -13.40
N ALA A 53 8.39 24.46 -14.44
CA ALA A 53 7.12 24.05 -15.04
C ALA A 53 7.17 22.59 -15.52
N TYR A 54 8.23 22.20 -16.22
CA TYR A 54 8.44 20.85 -16.69
C TYR A 54 8.47 19.84 -15.53
N LEU A 55 9.24 20.10 -14.48
CA LEU A 55 9.28 19.22 -13.30
C LEU A 55 7.90 19.11 -12.62
N LYS A 56 7.12 20.21 -12.61
CA LYS A 56 5.74 20.19 -12.11
C LYS A 56 4.83 19.29 -12.96
N THR A 57 4.98 19.26 -14.28
CA THR A 57 4.19 18.32 -15.12
C THR A 57 4.53 16.87 -14.89
N LEU A 58 5.75 16.58 -14.39
CA LEU A 58 6.14 15.22 -13.96
C LEU A 58 5.66 14.86 -12.54
N GLY A 59 4.87 15.75 -11.89
CA GLY A 59 4.29 15.50 -10.59
C GLY A 59 5.22 15.80 -9.39
N PHE A 60 6.38 16.45 -9.60
CA PHE A 60 7.22 16.86 -8.50
C PHE A 60 6.58 17.98 -7.67
N SER A 61 6.65 17.87 -6.35
CA SER A 61 6.30 18.96 -5.43
C SER A 61 7.30 20.13 -5.58
N LEU A 62 6.92 21.32 -5.14
CA LEU A 62 7.82 22.48 -5.23
C LEU A 62 9.08 22.31 -4.34
N ARG A 63 8.99 21.54 -3.26
CA ARG A 63 10.16 21.19 -2.42
C ARG A 63 11.13 20.28 -3.17
N GLU A 64 10.62 19.27 -3.87
CA GLU A 64 11.45 18.37 -4.70
C GLU A 64 12.08 19.15 -5.85
N VAL A 65 11.32 20.05 -6.49
CA VAL A 65 11.84 20.95 -7.54
C VAL A 65 12.97 21.82 -7.00
N GLN A 66 12.81 22.43 -5.83
CA GLN A 66 13.84 23.24 -5.20
C GLN A 66 15.12 22.42 -4.93
N ARG A 67 14.96 21.19 -4.47
CA ARG A 67 16.07 20.27 -4.27
C ARG A 67 16.76 19.93 -5.59
N LEU A 68 16.01 19.58 -6.63
CA LEU A 68 16.55 19.26 -7.97
C LEU A 68 17.27 20.42 -8.65
N LEU A 69 16.91 21.67 -8.31
CA LEU A 69 17.53 22.88 -8.83
C LEU A 69 18.74 23.36 -8.02
N SER A 70 18.99 22.75 -6.85
CA SER A 70 20.16 23.08 -6.04
C SER A 70 21.44 22.59 -6.72
N SER A 71 22.47 23.43 -6.71
CA SER A 71 23.78 23.14 -7.33
C SER A 71 24.60 22.05 -6.63
N ASN A 72 24.12 21.52 -5.50
CA ASN A 72 24.86 20.60 -4.65
C ASN A 72 24.46 19.13 -4.79
N LEU A 73 23.54 18.80 -5.73
CA LEU A 73 23.12 17.42 -5.97
C LEU A 73 24.07 16.73 -6.97
N SER A 74 24.56 15.56 -6.60
CA SER A 74 25.24 14.67 -7.54
C SER A 74 24.27 14.11 -8.58
N GLU A 75 24.79 13.65 -9.73
CA GLU A 75 23.97 13.00 -10.75
C GLU A 75 23.25 11.76 -10.21
N GLU A 76 23.91 10.98 -9.34
CA GLU A 76 23.32 9.83 -8.69
C GLU A 76 22.13 10.17 -7.80
N GLU A 77 22.23 11.28 -7.04
CA GLU A 77 21.13 11.76 -6.20
C GLU A 77 19.95 12.27 -7.04
N GLN A 78 20.24 12.95 -8.16
CA GLN A 78 19.20 13.35 -9.10
C GLN A 78 18.48 12.13 -9.68
N LEU A 79 19.21 11.11 -10.14
CA LEU A 79 18.65 9.87 -10.66
C LEU A 79 17.76 9.18 -9.62
N ARG A 80 18.18 9.07 -8.36
CA ARG A 80 17.36 8.48 -7.29
C ARG A 80 16.04 9.22 -7.08
N ILE A 81 16.06 10.55 -7.15
CA ILE A 81 14.83 11.35 -7.02
C ILE A 81 13.87 11.04 -8.18
N PHE A 82 14.38 10.94 -9.41
CA PHE A 82 13.55 10.58 -10.57
C PHE A 82 13.05 9.13 -10.51
N GLU A 83 13.87 8.19 -10.06
CA GLU A 83 13.47 6.78 -9.89
C GLU A 83 12.36 6.63 -8.85
N ASN A 84 12.47 7.32 -7.72
CA ASN A 84 11.43 7.33 -6.72
C ASN A 84 10.13 7.91 -7.29
N LYS A 85 10.19 9.05 -7.97
CA LYS A 85 9.01 9.63 -8.61
C LYS A 85 8.38 8.69 -9.63
N ARG A 86 9.19 7.96 -10.41
CA ARG A 86 8.69 6.95 -11.34
C ARG A 86 7.95 5.82 -10.63
N LYS A 87 8.46 5.36 -9.46
CA LYS A 87 7.79 4.36 -8.62
C LYS A 87 6.45 4.88 -8.10
N ASP A 88 6.42 6.12 -7.59
CA ASP A 88 5.19 6.75 -7.09
C ASP A 88 4.13 6.88 -8.19
N VAL A 89 4.53 7.34 -9.39
CA VAL A 89 3.62 7.46 -10.54
C VAL A 89 3.11 6.10 -10.99
N LYS A 90 3.96 5.07 -10.96
CA LYS A 90 3.54 3.69 -11.28
C LYS A 90 2.50 3.17 -10.29
N ALA A 91 2.75 3.33 -8.99
CA ALA A 91 1.80 2.93 -7.96
C ALA A 91 0.46 3.68 -8.09
N GLN A 92 0.51 4.99 -8.37
CA GLN A 92 -0.69 5.80 -8.62
C GLN A 92 -1.45 5.33 -9.87
N LEU A 93 -0.74 4.97 -10.94
CA LEU A 93 -1.36 4.44 -12.17
C LEU A 93 -2.10 3.13 -11.90
N GLU A 94 -1.49 2.21 -11.16
CA GLU A 94 -2.11 0.94 -10.76
C GLU A 94 -3.37 1.18 -9.92
N GLN A 95 -3.32 2.12 -9.00
CA GLN A 95 -4.46 2.52 -8.18
C GLN A 95 -5.58 3.16 -9.01
N ASP A 96 -5.24 4.01 -9.98
CA ASP A 96 -6.22 4.66 -10.84
C ASP A 96 -6.83 3.68 -11.84
N GLN A 97 -6.07 2.71 -12.34
CA GLN A 97 -6.59 1.59 -13.15
C GLN A 97 -7.59 0.76 -12.37
N TRP A 98 -7.30 0.48 -11.09
CA TRP A 98 -8.25 -0.18 -10.22
C TRP A 98 -9.54 0.64 -10.02
N ARG A 99 -9.42 1.95 -9.73
CA ARG A 99 -10.58 2.85 -9.59
C ARG A 99 -11.44 2.85 -10.84
N LEU A 100 -10.79 2.89 -12.00
CA LEU A 100 -11.47 2.84 -13.30
C LEU A 100 -12.25 1.53 -13.47
N SER A 101 -11.63 0.39 -13.16
CA SER A 101 -12.26 -0.92 -13.20
C SER A 101 -13.51 -0.98 -12.29
N MET A 102 -13.45 -0.42 -11.09
CA MET A 102 -14.59 -0.34 -10.18
C MET A 102 -15.71 0.53 -10.72
N LEU A 103 -15.38 1.68 -11.34
CA LEU A 103 -16.36 2.56 -11.98
C LEU A 103 -17.03 1.87 -13.18
N ASP A 104 -16.25 1.16 -14.00
CA ASP A 104 -16.77 0.42 -15.14
C ASP A 104 -17.76 -0.68 -14.70
N GLN A 105 -17.46 -1.37 -13.61
CA GLN A 105 -18.40 -2.35 -13.03
C GLN A 105 -19.71 -1.72 -12.56
N HIS A 106 -19.66 -0.58 -11.90
CA HIS A 106 -20.87 0.16 -11.50
C HIS A 106 -21.70 0.58 -12.72
N LEU A 107 -21.05 1.00 -13.80
CA LEU A 107 -21.73 1.38 -15.03
C LEU A 107 -22.38 0.18 -15.74
N LEU A 108 -21.72 -0.98 -15.73
CA LEU A 108 -22.22 -2.19 -16.40
C LEU A 108 -23.37 -2.89 -15.65
N HIS A 109 -23.39 -2.84 -14.32
CA HIS A 109 -24.30 -3.64 -13.51
C HIS A 109 -25.40 -2.82 -12.83
N SER A 110 -25.49 -1.48 -13.04
CA SER A 110 -26.50 -0.60 -12.41
C SER A 110 -26.65 -0.88 -10.90
N PHE A 111 -25.54 -1.04 -10.19
CA PHE A 111 -25.56 -1.23 -8.73
C PHE A 111 -26.15 0.02 -8.09
N PRO A 112 -27.27 -0.07 -7.36
CA PRO A 112 -27.80 1.06 -6.61
C PRO A 112 -26.75 1.48 -5.57
N LEU A 113 -26.58 2.80 -5.36
CA LEU A 113 -25.71 3.32 -4.31
C LEU A 113 -26.15 2.92 -2.88
N ASP A 114 -27.33 2.29 -2.76
CA ASP A 114 -27.83 1.62 -1.55
C ASP A 114 -26.93 0.51 -1.01
N PHE A 115 -25.89 0.13 -1.77
CA PHE A 115 -24.83 -0.77 -1.29
C PHE A 115 -24.10 -0.18 -0.07
N LEU A 116 -24.02 1.14 0.06
CA LEU A 116 -23.39 1.78 1.23
C LEU A 116 -24.29 1.69 2.48
N ASP A 117 -25.61 1.50 2.32
CA ASP A 117 -26.55 1.34 3.44
C ASP A 117 -26.69 -0.13 3.89
N GLN A 118 -26.18 -1.08 3.07
CA GLN A 118 -26.15 -2.50 3.43
C GLN A 118 -24.96 -2.89 4.31
N SER A 119 -24.04 -1.96 4.61
CA SER A 119 -22.95 -2.20 5.57
C SER A 119 -23.45 -2.43 7.02
N THR A 120 -24.75 -2.30 7.27
CA THR A 120 -25.41 -2.67 8.54
C THR A 120 -26.23 -3.96 8.47
N LYS A 121 -26.42 -4.56 7.28
CA LYS A 121 -26.94 -5.93 7.18
C LYS A 121 -25.74 -6.86 7.24
N GLU A 122 -25.74 -7.75 8.24
CA GLU A 122 -24.84 -8.88 8.39
C GLU A 122 -24.42 -9.40 7.01
N ILE A 123 -23.19 -9.08 6.60
CA ILE A 123 -22.54 -9.85 5.55
C ILE A 123 -22.48 -11.24 6.14
N SER A 124 -23.32 -12.15 5.66
CA SER A 124 -23.22 -13.56 5.99
C SER A 124 -21.86 -14.00 5.42
N MET A 125 -20.80 -13.78 6.22
CA MET A 125 -19.49 -14.32 5.87
C MET A 125 -19.67 -15.82 5.84
N GLU A 126 -19.37 -16.46 4.70
CA GLU A 126 -19.27 -17.91 4.68
C GLU A 126 -18.20 -18.27 5.69
N LEU A 127 -18.66 -18.70 6.86
CA LEU A 127 -17.82 -19.08 8.00
C LEU A 127 -17.83 -20.59 8.13
N GLU A 128 -16.65 -21.17 8.07
CA GLU A 128 -16.43 -22.58 8.36
C GLU A 128 -15.48 -22.70 9.56
N ILE A 129 -15.84 -23.53 10.54
CA ILE A 129 -14.93 -23.91 11.62
C ILE A 129 -14.45 -25.33 11.36
N LYS A 130 -13.15 -25.50 11.19
CA LYS A 130 -12.55 -26.81 10.90
C LYS A 130 -11.21 -27.02 11.58
N LYS A 131 -10.80 -28.27 11.67
CA LYS A 131 -9.44 -28.63 12.04
C LYS A 131 -8.53 -28.45 10.84
N MET A 132 -7.45 -27.72 11.02
CA MET A 132 -6.38 -27.53 10.06
C MET A 132 -5.20 -28.43 10.46
N PRO A 133 -4.70 -29.30 9.57
CA PRO A 133 -3.50 -30.07 9.84
C PRO A 133 -2.28 -29.15 9.94
N GLY A 134 -1.26 -29.62 10.68
CA GLY A 134 0.02 -28.90 10.70
C GLY A 134 0.75 -29.04 9.36
N TYR A 135 1.41 -27.97 8.93
CA TYR A 135 2.25 -27.95 7.74
C TYR A 135 3.36 -26.89 7.86
N LYS A 136 4.31 -26.95 6.94
CA LYS A 136 5.40 -25.96 6.85
C LYS A 136 5.24 -25.12 5.59
N VAL A 137 5.58 -23.85 5.69
CA VAL A 137 5.59 -22.91 4.56
C VAL A 137 7.02 -22.38 4.38
N VAL A 138 7.52 -22.43 3.15
CA VAL A 138 8.78 -21.82 2.74
C VAL A 138 8.46 -20.55 1.93
N GLY A 139 9.14 -19.45 2.23
CA GLY A 139 8.85 -18.19 1.55
C GLY A 139 9.77 -17.04 1.93
N LEU A 140 9.44 -15.87 1.42
CA LEU A 140 10.12 -14.62 1.72
C LEU A 140 9.57 -14.01 3.00
N LEU A 141 10.47 -13.55 3.87
CA LEU A 141 10.12 -12.92 5.15
C LEU A 141 10.15 -11.39 5.01
N TYR A 142 9.13 -10.77 5.55
CA TYR A 142 9.06 -9.35 5.87
C TYR A 142 8.91 -9.17 7.38
N THR A 143 9.57 -8.16 7.94
CA THR A 143 9.37 -7.73 9.33
C THR A 143 9.28 -6.21 9.35
N GLY A 144 8.23 -5.66 9.92
CA GLY A 144 8.00 -4.21 9.99
C GLY A 144 6.51 -3.87 10.16
N LYS A 145 6.14 -2.65 9.81
CA LYS A 145 4.80 -2.09 10.04
C LYS A 145 3.93 -1.99 8.78
N ASN A 146 4.48 -2.32 7.63
CA ASN A 146 3.83 -2.21 6.32
C ASN A 146 3.30 -0.80 5.98
N GLU A 147 3.99 0.24 6.45
CA GLU A 147 3.56 1.64 6.27
C GLU A 147 3.61 2.10 4.81
N ASN A 148 4.46 1.46 3.97
CA ASN A 148 4.64 1.80 2.56
C ASN A 148 4.30 0.62 1.62
N GLN A 149 3.36 -0.24 2.00
CA GLN A 149 2.92 -1.40 1.22
C GLN A 149 4.03 -2.43 0.93
N GLU A 150 4.93 -2.63 1.90
CA GLU A 150 6.06 -3.54 1.76
C GLU A 150 5.64 -5.00 1.52
N ILE A 151 4.48 -5.42 2.04
CA ILE A 151 3.90 -6.76 1.76
C ILE A 151 3.57 -6.90 0.27
N SER A 152 3.00 -5.87 -0.36
CA SER A 152 2.74 -5.89 -1.81
C SER A 152 4.05 -6.01 -2.60
N ALA A 153 5.10 -5.31 -2.17
CA ALA A 153 6.43 -5.43 -2.76
C ALA A 153 7.03 -6.83 -2.55
N LEU A 154 6.82 -7.44 -1.38
CA LEU A 154 7.25 -8.81 -1.07
C LEU A 154 6.60 -9.83 -2.02
N TRP A 155 5.29 -9.71 -2.25
CA TRP A 155 4.59 -10.56 -3.23
C TRP A 155 5.08 -10.32 -4.66
N GLY A 156 5.45 -9.08 -5.00
CA GLY A 156 6.12 -8.75 -6.27
C GLY A 156 7.43 -9.51 -6.42
N GLN A 157 8.30 -9.46 -5.42
CA GLN A 157 9.58 -10.21 -5.40
C GLN A 157 9.35 -11.72 -5.45
N PHE A 158 8.36 -12.23 -4.71
CA PHE A 158 8.00 -13.65 -4.73
C PHE A 158 7.61 -14.10 -6.16
N LYS A 159 6.80 -13.31 -6.85
CA LYS A 159 6.36 -13.58 -8.22
C LYS A 159 7.51 -13.47 -9.24
N GLU A 160 8.41 -12.49 -9.08
CA GLU A 160 9.59 -12.33 -9.95
C GLU A 160 10.55 -13.52 -9.89
N ARG A 161 10.66 -14.20 -8.76
CA ARG A 161 11.48 -15.41 -8.60
C ARG A 161 10.84 -16.65 -9.22
N GLY A 162 9.58 -16.58 -9.63
CA GLY A 162 8.90 -17.56 -10.45
C GLY A 162 9.00 -18.99 -9.90
N GLU A 163 9.41 -19.94 -10.74
CA GLU A 163 9.46 -21.37 -10.41
C GLU A 163 10.42 -21.74 -9.26
N GLU A 164 11.36 -20.88 -8.92
CA GLU A 164 12.26 -21.09 -7.79
C GLU A 164 11.51 -21.11 -6.46
N LEU A 165 10.53 -20.20 -6.29
CA LEU A 165 9.71 -20.08 -5.08
C LEU A 165 8.32 -20.69 -5.22
N CYS A 166 7.81 -20.76 -6.44
CA CYS A 166 6.49 -21.27 -6.76
C CYS A 166 6.61 -22.31 -7.88
N PRO A 167 6.93 -23.57 -7.57
CA PRO A 167 7.09 -24.63 -8.56
C PRO A 167 5.85 -24.80 -9.43
N ARG A 168 6.05 -25.26 -10.68
CA ARG A 168 4.94 -25.53 -11.60
C ARG A 168 3.95 -26.48 -10.99
N GLY A 169 2.65 -26.13 -11.06
CA GLY A 169 1.56 -26.92 -10.47
C GLY A 169 1.20 -26.54 -9.04
N THR A 170 1.90 -25.56 -8.43
CA THR A 170 1.47 -24.99 -7.16
C THR A 170 0.12 -24.26 -7.35
N LYS A 171 -0.90 -24.73 -6.63
CA LYS A 171 -2.25 -24.17 -6.70
C LYS A 171 -2.57 -23.19 -5.59
N VAL A 172 -1.77 -23.20 -4.52
CA VAL A 172 -2.04 -22.43 -3.31
C VAL A 172 -0.76 -21.76 -2.82
N CYS A 173 -0.86 -20.45 -2.59
CA CYS A 173 0.15 -19.67 -1.91
C CYS A 173 -0.39 -19.23 -0.54
N TYR A 174 0.53 -18.94 0.38
CA TYR A 174 0.21 -18.61 1.77
C TYR A 174 0.85 -17.29 2.17
N GLY A 175 0.06 -16.46 2.86
CA GLY A 175 0.55 -15.32 3.63
C GLY A 175 0.43 -15.68 5.11
N ILE A 176 1.53 -15.77 5.85
CA ILE A 176 1.49 -16.01 7.29
C ILE A 176 1.82 -14.73 8.00
N CYS A 177 0.85 -14.19 8.74
CA CYS A 177 1.02 -12.97 9.54
C CYS A 177 1.13 -13.34 11.01
N ARG A 178 2.16 -12.83 11.69
CA ARG A 178 2.42 -13.06 13.11
C ARG A 178 2.98 -11.81 13.79
N VAL A 179 2.51 -11.51 14.99
CA VAL A 179 3.07 -10.45 15.84
C VAL A 179 4.00 -11.08 16.89
N PRO A 180 5.32 -10.87 16.80
CA PRO A 180 6.27 -11.42 17.77
C PRO A 180 6.06 -10.79 19.16
N GLY A 181 6.06 -11.61 20.21
CA GLY A 181 6.09 -11.15 21.60
C GLY A 181 4.78 -10.60 22.18
N GLN A 182 3.68 -10.68 21.46
CA GLN A 182 2.36 -10.36 22.01
C GLN A 182 1.61 -11.65 22.40
N GLU A 183 1.24 -11.75 23.65
CA GLU A 183 0.44 -12.86 24.18
C GLU A 183 -1.03 -12.78 23.74
N SER A 184 -1.47 -11.74 23.04
CA SER A 184 -2.83 -11.64 22.53
C SER A 184 -2.98 -10.60 21.42
N LEU A 185 -3.39 -11.01 20.24
CA LEU A 185 -3.92 -10.14 19.17
C LEU A 185 -5.22 -9.41 19.56
N ALA A 186 -5.82 -9.78 20.71
CA ALA A 186 -7.07 -9.21 21.21
C ALA A 186 -6.93 -7.72 21.62
N LYS A 187 -5.73 -7.15 21.67
CA LYS A 187 -5.49 -5.75 22.10
C LYS A 187 -4.82 -4.87 21.03
N GLY A 188 -4.43 -5.40 19.90
CA GLY A 188 -3.83 -4.62 18.82
C GLY A 188 -4.65 -4.78 17.55
N LYS A 189 -5.37 -3.75 17.14
CA LYS A 189 -5.87 -3.68 15.77
C LYS A 189 -4.68 -3.71 14.84
N LEU A 190 -4.55 -4.74 14.01
CA LEU A 190 -3.72 -4.70 12.83
C LEU A 190 -4.33 -3.65 11.92
N SER A 191 -3.82 -2.42 11.97
CA SER A 191 -4.25 -1.39 11.03
C SER A 191 -3.59 -1.67 9.68
N PHE A 192 -4.30 -2.35 8.82
CA PHE A 192 -4.04 -2.30 7.38
C PHE A 192 -4.58 -0.97 6.87
N SER A 193 -4.01 0.15 7.35
CA SER A 193 -4.43 1.47 6.90
C SER A 193 -3.95 1.70 5.48
N GLY A 194 -4.92 1.77 4.57
CA GLY A 194 -4.75 2.58 3.37
C GLY A 194 -4.49 4.04 3.77
N PRO A 195 -3.97 4.89 2.86
CA PRO A 195 -3.44 6.21 3.20
C PRO A 195 -4.45 7.24 3.73
N GLU A 196 -5.70 6.90 4.03
CA GLU A 196 -6.76 7.89 4.35
C GLU A 196 -7.46 7.73 5.71
N GLU A 197 -7.14 6.72 6.55
CA GLU A 197 -7.75 6.63 7.88
C GLU A 197 -6.70 6.47 9.00
N GLN A 198 -5.98 7.54 9.28
CA GLN A 198 -5.29 7.69 10.55
C GLN A 198 -6.28 8.22 11.59
N ASN A 199 -7.04 7.33 12.22
CA ASN A 199 -7.71 7.66 13.47
C ASN A 199 -6.67 7.65 14.61
N ALA A 200 -6.55 8.79 15.28
CA ALA A 200 -5.64 9.01 16.39
C ALA A 200 -5.86 7.97 17.50
N GLY A 201 -4.90 7.06 17.68
CA GLY A 201 -4.87 6.13 18.81
C GLY A 201 -4.10 4.83 18.61
N ASP A 202 -3.96 4.30 17.39
CA ASP A 202 -3.31 3.02 17.16
C ASP A 202 -1.89 3.22 16.65
N THR A 203 -0.89 2.97 17.50
CA THR A 203 0.52 2.93 17.06
C THR A 203 0.73 1.66 16.22
N PRO A 204 1.21 1.75 14.97
CA PRO A 204 1.53 0.57 14.16
C PRO A 204 2.53 -0.33 14.90
N VAL A 205 2.23 -1.63 14.97
CA VAL A 205 3.07 -2.62 15.65
C VAL A 205 3.89 -3.38 14.61
N ASP A 206 5.15 -3.66 14.92
CA ASP A 206 5.98 -4.51 14.07
C ASP A 206 5.42 -5.94 14.06
N PHE A 207 5.33 -6.52 12.87
CA PHE A 207 4.88 -7.89 12.68
C PHE A 207 5.75 -8.62 11.66
N GLU A 208 5.72 -9.96 11.71
CA GLU A 208 6.31 -10.82 10.69
C GLU A 208 5.26 -11.23 9.67
N TYR A 209 5.63 -11.19 8.39
CA TYR A 209 4.80 -11.72 7.31
C TYR A 209 5.65 -12.60 6.40
N VAL A 210 5.17 -13.79 6.09
CA VAL A 210 5.83 -14.71 5.14
C VAL A 210 4.93 -14.93 3.94
N ALA A 211 5.41 -14.55 2.77
CA ALA A 211 4.79 -14.89 1.48
C ALA A 211 5.46 -16.17 0.95
N GLY A 212 4.71 -17.25 0.80
CA GLY A 212 5.31 -18.53 0.49
C GLY A 212 4.36 -19.60 -0.03
N VAL A 213 4.91 -20.82 -0.15
CA VAL A 213 4.21 -22.04 -0.56
C VAL A 213 4.44 -23.13 0.46
N GLN A 214 3.62 -24.18 0.42
CA GLN A 214 3.82 -25.34 1.27
C GLN A 214 5.19 -25.97 0.99
N TYR A 215 5.91 -26.28 2.07
CA TYR A 215 7.21 -26.92 2.04
C TYR A 215 7.06 -28.41 2.31
N GLU A 216 7.66 -29.22 1.44
CA GLU A 216 7.81 -30.66 1.65
C GLU A 216 9.23 -30.98 2.13
N GLU A 217 9.37 -31.84 3.13
CA GLU A 217 10.67 -32.18 3.69
C GLU A 217 11.57 -32.83 2.63
N GLY A 218 12.79 -32.35 2.56
CA GLY A 218 13.78 -32.81 1.58
C GLY A 218 13.86 -31.94 0.31
N GLN A 219 12.99 -30.98 0.12
CA GLN A 219 13.12 -29.99 -0.96
C GLN A 219 14.29 -29.03 -0.68
N PRO A 220 15.05 -28.64 -1.71
CA PRO A 220 16.09 -27.62 -1.56
C PRO A 220 15.47 -26.30 -1.13
N LEU A 221 16.12 -25.61 -0.19
CA LEU A 221 15.68 -24.28 0.25
C LEU A 221 16.24 -23.21 -0.69
N PRO A 222 15.39 -22.42 -1.36
CA PRO A 222 15.83 -21.29 -2.14
C PRO A 222 16.56 -20.26 -1.27
N LYS A 223 17.61 -19.65 -1.82
CA LYS A 223 18.42 -18.66 -1.09
C LYS A 223 17.57 -17.48 -0.60
N GLY A 224 17.74 -17.09 0.66
CA GLY A 224 17.03 -15.95 1.25
C GLY A 224 15.57 -16.24 1.62
N THR A 225 15.17 -17.51 1.69
CA THR A 225 13.87 -17.92 2.21
C THR A 225 13.96 -18.36 3.66
N VAL A 226 12.81 -18.35 4.32
CA VAL A 226 12.63 -18.90 5.67
C VAL A 226 11.58 -20.01 5.65
N ILE A 227 11.64 -20.92 6.61
CA ILE A 227 10.55 -21.85 6.89
C ILE A 227 9.77 -21.34 8.10
N ARG A 228 8.43 -21.40 8.00
CA ARG A 228 7.52 -21.21 9.14
C ARG A 228 6.64 -22.43 9.29
N GLU A 229 6.55 -22.90 10.52
CA GLU A 229 5.66 -23.98 10.89
C GLU A 229 4.30 -23.43 11.27
N VAL A 230 3.26 -24.00 10.65
CA VAL A 230 1.86 -23.75 10.95
C VAL A 230 1.40 -24.99 11.74
N PRO A 231 1.12 -24.87 13.05
CA PRO A 231 0.75 -26.01 13.87
C PRO A 231 -0.65 -26.52 13.54
N GLU A 232 -0.90 -27.79 13.84
CA GLU A 232 -2.27 -28.32 13.82
C GLU A 232 -3.13 -27.57 14.84
N CYS A 233 -4.25 -27.00 14.37
CA CYS A 233 -5.17 -26.27 15.23
C CYS A 233 -6.58 -26.21 14.66
N THR A 234 -7.53 -25.74 15.46
CA THR A 234 -8.86 -25.38 14.97
C THR A 234 -8.81 -23.96 14.42
N VAL A 235 -9.36 -23.75 13.23
CA VAL A 235 -9.43 -22.45 12.57
C VAL A 235 -10.86 -22.06 12.25
N ALA A 236 -11.14 -20.77 12.34
CA ALA A 236 -12.27 -20.14 11.69
C ALA A 236 -11.80 -19.68 10.31
N VAL A 237 -12.50 -20.12 9.27
CA VAL A 237 -12.18 -19.82 7.87
C VAL A 237 -13.17 -18.79 7.37
N PHE A 238 -12.64 -17.67 6.91
CA PHE A 238 -13.42 -16.58 6.36
C PHE A 238 -13.09 -16.42 4.88
N LYS A 239 -14.13 -16.41 4.06
CA LYS A 239 -14.00 -16.11 2.63
C LYS A 239 -13.93 -14.60 2.44
N HIS A 240 -12.87 -14.14 1.84
CA HIS A 240 -12.75 -12.77 1.36
C HIS A 240 -13.05 -12.73 -0.15
N VAL A 241 -13.97 -11.87 -0.55
CA VAL A 241 -14.26 -11.59 -1.96
C VAL A 241 -13.91 -10.13 -2.22
N GLY A 242 -12.96 -9.91 -3.09
CA GLY A 242 -12.47 -8.57 -3.40
C GLY A 242 -10.97 -8.50 -3.69
N ALA A 243 -10.53 -7.32 -4.06
CA ALA A 243 -9.11 -7.05 -4.27
C ALA A 243 -8.33 -7.03 -2.94
N ALA A 244 -7.03 -7.32 -2.97
CA ALA A 244 -6.18 -7.39 -1.79
C ALA A 244 -6.22 -6.11 -0.91
N ASN A 245 -6.43 -4.94 -1.50
CA ASN A 245 -6.53 -3.68 -0.76
C ASN A 245 -7.81 -3.53 0.08
N THR A 246 -8.83 -4.37 -0.14
CA THR A 246 -10.07 -4.41 0.68
C THR A 246 -9.99 -5.43 1.82
N LEU A 247 -8.90 -6.17 1.92
CA LEU A 247 -8.68 -7.21 2.93
C LEU A 247 -8.83 -6.70 4.37
N HIS A 248 -8.45 -5.44 4.62
CA HIS A 248 -8.60 -4.78 5.92
C HIS A 248 -10.05 -4.76 6.41
N GLN A 249 -11.05 -4.65 5.52
CA GLN A 249 -12.47 -4.67 5.88
C GLN A 249 -12.88 -6.04 6.44
N THR A 250 -12.39 -7.12 5.81
CA THR A 250 -12.64 -8.48 6.30
C THR A 250 -11.97 -8.72 7.65
N TYR A 251 -10.73 -8.26 7.85
CA TYR A 251 -10.06 -8.32 9.14
C TYR A 251 -10.80 -7.52 10.23
N ASN A 252 -11.27 -6.31 9.91
CA ASN A 252 -12.07 -5.51 10.82
C ASN A 252 -13.37 -6.23 11.23
N ASN A 253 -14.04 -6.91 10.31
CA ASN A 253 -15.24 -7.69 10.60
C ASN A 253 -14.90 -8.93 11.47
N ILE A 254 -13.80 -9.61 11.20
CA ILE A 254 -13.36 -10.78 11.99
C ILE A 254 -13.08 -10.36 13.43
N TYR A 255 -12.16 -9.42 13.63
CA TYR A 255 -11.66 -9.04 14.96
C TYR A 255 -12.54 -8.03 15.67
N GLY A 256 -13.21 -7.15 14.94
CA GLY A 256 -14.08 -6.11 15.51
C GLY A 256 -15.50 -6.55 15.79
N SER A 257 -16.02 -7.54 15.07
CA SER A 257 -17.44 -7.95 15.18
C SER A 257 -17.59 -9.44 15.50
N TRP A 258 -17.09 -10.33 14.64
CA TRP A 258 -17.36 -11.75 14.77
C TRP A 258 -16.69 -12.35 16.01
N LEU A 259 -15.40 -12.15 16.19
CA LEU A 259 -14.64 -12.77 17.27
C LEU A 259 -15.12 -12.35 18.66
N PRO A 260 -15.41 -11.07 18.95
CA PRO A 260 -16.02 -10.65 20.22
C PRO A 260 -17.37 -11.30 20.49
N ALA A 261 -18.23 -11.46 19.48
CA ALA A 261 -19.57 -12.04 19.60
C ALA A 261 -19.57 -13.57 19.59
N SER A 262 -18.49 -14.21 19.15
CA SER A 262 -18.39 -15.67 19.04
C SER A 262 -18.11 -16.36 20.38
N ALA A 263 -18.29 -17.68 20.43
CA ALA A 263 -17.86 -18.54 21.54
C ALA A 263 -16.35 -18.82 21.56
N TYR A 264 -15.58 -18.15 20.70
CA TYR A 264 -14.16 -18.42 20.47
C TYR A 264 -13.28 -17.24 20.82
N GLN A 265 -12.02 -17.50 21.06
CA GLN A 265 -10.94 -16.52 21.22
C GLN A 265 -9.74 -16.95 20.36
N PRO A 266 -8.85 -16.03 19.98
CA PRO A 266 -7.66 -16.39 19.21
C PRO A 266 -6.80 -17.42 19.93
N LEU A 267 -6.14 -18.27 19.17
CA LEU A 267 -5.08 -19.12 19.68
C LEU A 267 -3.85 -18.27 20.01
N GLU A 268 -3.18 -18.55 21.12
CA GLU A 268 -1.94 -17.88 21.49
C GLU A 268 -0.76 -18.87 21.46
N PRO A 269 0.41 -18.46 20.90
CA PRO A 269 0.69 -17.17 20.23
C PRO A 269 -0.09 -17.02 18.92
N GLY A 270 -0.64 -15.81 18.69
CA GLY A 270 -1.51 -15.53 17.56
C GLY A 270 -0.78 -15.50 16.22
N PHE A 271 -1.41 -16.06 15.22
CA PHE A 271 -1.03 -15.91 13.81
C PHE A 271 -2.28 -16.07 12.95
N ASP A 272 -2.24 -15.47 11.77
CA ASP A 272 -3.26 -15.66 10.74
C ASP A 272 -2.62 -16.23 9.49
N VAL A 273 -3.40 -16.99 8.73
CA VAL A 273 -2.97 -17.55 7.46
C VAL A 273 -3.91 -17.08 6.36
N GLU A 274 -3.38 -16.32 5.45
CA GLU A 274 -4.01 -15.95 4.20
C GLU A 274 -3.77 -17.05 3.17
N VAL A 275 -4.82 -17.57 2.57
CA VAL A 275 -4.76 -18.69 1.61
C VAL A 275 -5.19 -18.16 0.25
N TYR A 276 -4.25 -18.09 -0.66
CA TYR A 276 -4.41 -17.62 -2.02
C TYR A 276 -4.50 -18.81 -2.98
N THR A 277 -5.67 -19.01 -3.55
CA THR A 277 -5.91 -20.07 -4.54
C THR A 277 -5.69 -19.58 -5.96
N ASP A 278 -5.85 -20.44 -6.95
CA ASP A 278 -5.82 -20.09 -8.38
C ASP A 278 -6.96 -19.13 -8.80
N GLU A 279 -8.00 -19.00 -7.99
CA GLU A 279 -9.08 -18.02 -8.17
C GLU A 279 -8.69 -16.59 -7.73
N PHE A 280 -7.51 -16.43 -7.08
CA PHE A 280 -7.08 -15.14 -6.56
C PHE A 280 -6.31 -14.34 -7.61
N THR A 281 -6.78 -13.11 -7.81
CA THR A 281 -6.07 -12.08 -8.60
C THR A 281 -5.96 -10.80 -7.77
N PHE A 282 -4.77 -10.27 -7.59
CA PHE A 282 -4.48 -9.18 -6.64
C PHE A 282 -5.40 -7.95 -6.75
N PHE A 283 -5.89 -7.66 -7.95
CA PHE A 283 -6.64 -6.44 -8.25
C PHE A 283 -8.06 -6.70 -8.76
N ALA A 284 -8.49 -7.95 -8.85
CA ALA A 284 -9.82 -8.28 -9.34
C ALA A 284 -10.85 -8.17 -8.21
N PRO A 285 -11.98 -7.50 -8.44
CA PRO A 285 -13.00 -7.29 -7.41
C PRO A 285 -13.81 -8.54 -7.08
N ASP A 286 -13.78 -9.55 -7.96
CA ASP A 286 -14.37 -10.88 -7.79
C ASP A 286 -13.34 -11.92 -7.32
N SER A 287 -12.14 -11.48 -7.00
CA SER A 287 -11.06 -12.31 -6.49
C SER A 287 -11.46 -12.99 -5.17
N VAL A 288 -11.15 -14.27 -5.03
CA VAL A 288 -11.48 -15.04 -3.83
C VAL A 288 -10.21 -15.53 -3.15
N MET A 289 -10.10 -15.23 -1.86
CA MET A 289 -9.10 -15.81 -0.97
C MET A 289 -9.73 -16.15 0.38
N TYR A 290 -9.00 -16.87 1.21
CA TYR A 290 -9.48 -17.26 2.52
C TYR A 290 -8.53 -16.79 3.62
N ILE A 291 -9.11 -16.35 4.75
CA ILE A 291 -8.38 -16.01 5.97
C ILE A 291 -8.68 -17.09 6.99
N TYR A 292 -7.63 -17.77 7.43
CA TYR A 292 -7.69 -18.79 8.47
C TYR A 292 -7.20 -18.18 9.77
N VAL A 293 -8.11 -18.03 10.72
CA VAL A 293 -7.83 -17.50 12.06
C VAL A 293 -7.80 -18.67 13.04
N PRO A 294 -6.65 -19.03 13.62
CA PRO A 294 -6.55 -20.02 14.67
C PRO A 294 -7.34 -19.63 15.92
N ILE A 295 -8.22 -20.50 16.37
CA ILE A 295 -9.14 -20.23 17.47
C ILE A 295 -9.15 -21.35 18.51
N LYS A 296 -9.53 -21.01 19.75
CA LYS A 296 -9.87 -21.92 20.84
C LYS A 296 -11.19 -21.48 21.48
N PRO A 297 -11.95 -22.37 22.11
CA PRO A 297 -13.15 -21.98 22.86
C PRO A 297 -12.82 -20.96 23.94
N LYS A 298 -13.71 -20.00 24.18
CA LYS A 298 -13.64 -19.13 25.36
C LYS A 298 -13.83 -19.99 26.62
N THR A 299 -12.94 -19.87 27.57
CA THR A 299 -13.13 -20.43 28.91
C THR A 299 -14.18 -19.58 29.61
N ASN A 300 -15.35 -20.18 29.86
CA ASN A 300 -16.33 -19.58 30.76
C ASN A 300 -15.70 -19.51 32.17
N HIS A 301 -15.43 -18.32 32.65
CA HIS A 301 -15.15 -18.04 34.06
C HIS A 301 -16.42 -17.72 34.77
#